data_bab5720673fedf35cd1aaa7e51912cfd
#
_entry.id   bab5720673fedf35cd1aaa7e51912cfd
#
_cell.length_a   1.000
_cell.length_b   1.000
_cell.length_c   1.000
_cell.angle_alpha   90.00
_cell.angle_beta   90.00
_cell.angle_gamma   90.00
#
_symmetry.space_group_name_H-M   'P 1'
#
loop_
_entity.id
_entity.type
_entity.pdbx_description
1 polymer ?
#
loop_
_entity_poly.entity_id
_entity_poly.type
_entity_poly.pdbx_seq_one_letter_code
_entity_poly.pdbx_strand_id
1 'polypeptide(L)'
;MRDTRHTSREIAAEYARWFVNRRAFTLQSDRPHPDTGRHYYFRPRSRGEDFGITTWDIQRHLNGQMTLGLYAINPVTQRVKWMAIDADYRRAIEDLLKLQYELSQSGIQAALEQSRRGGHLWIFFEQPVLARRARIFVSHLAGRLQVNVKGSSGTEGIELFPKQDQLDSGQFGNALRGPLGIHRAVGRRYWFYGAPYDLESQMTYLRGLRRVSEAQLLQLSAKIPTDSEPESPSAKRPFDTDRPHFRILDFVRPERRVGRNWVAQCPSCAASGRDRSKDNLAISVEEPLKYRCWSGCTKEQIRQALGAATPAVA
;
A
#
# COMPACT_ATOMS: atom_id res chain seq x y z
N MET A 1 -11.92 33.45 -3.60
CA MET A 1 -12.78 33.10 -4.76
C MET A 1 -12.66 31.59 -4.99
N ARG A 2 -13.74 30.81 -4.82
CA ARG A 2 -13.76 29.37 -5.16
C ARG A 2 -13.86 29.30 -6.68
N ASP A 3 -12.80 28.82 -7.33
CA ASP A 3 -12.85 28.51 -8.76
C ASP A 3 -13.79 27.33 -8.97
N THR A 4 -15.03 27.62 -9.35
CA THR A 4 -16.10 26.65 -9.60
C THR A 4 -16.06 26.10 -11.03
N ARG A 5 -14.93 26.20 -11.73
CA ARG A 5 -14.76 25.52 -13.01
C ARG A 5 -14.82 24.01 -12.80
N HIS A 6 -15.91 23.39 -13.19
CA HIS A 6 -16.04 21.94 -13.22
C HIS A 6 -14.89 21.35 -14.04
N THR A 7 -14.16 20.42 -13.47
CA THR A 7 -13.10 19.68 -14.17
C THR A 7 -13.67 19.10 -15.46
N SER A 8 -13.04 19.38 -16.58
CA SER A 8 -13.48 18.88 -17.87
C SER A 8 -13.45 17.34 -17.91
N ARG A 9 -14.32 16.75 -18.72
CA ARG A 9 -14.33 15.29 -18.94
C ARG A 9 -13.01 14.83 -19.57
N GLU A 10 -12.37 15.68 -20.33
CA GLU A 10 -11.07 15.43 -20.97
C GLU A 10 -9.94 15.30 -19.96
N ILE A 11 -9.85 16.24 -19.00
CA ILE A 11 -8.88 16.18 -17.90
C ILE A 11 -9.09 14.88 -17.08
N ALA A 12 -10.32 14.52 -16.79
CA ALA A 12 -10.60 13.29 -16.03
C ALA A 12 -10.25 12.02 -16.84
N ALA A 13 -10.49 12.01 -18.15
CA ALA A 13 -10.09 10.90 -19.01
C ALA A 13 -8.56 10.80 -19.13
N GLU A 14 -7.88 11.93 -19.18
CA GLU A 14 -6.41 11.97 -19.18
C GLU A 14 -5.84 11.50 -17.85
N TYR A 15 -6.38 11.97 -16.72
CA TYR A 15 -6.03 11.47 -15.38
C TYR A 15 -6.15 9.95 -15.31
N ALA A 16 -7.23 9.37 -15.86
CA ALA A 16 -7.40 7.92 -15.89
C ALA A 16 -6.27 7.21 -16.66
N ARG A 17 -5.82 7.78 -17.77
CA ARG A 17 -4.70 7.22 -18.56
C ARG A 17 -3.40 7.17 -17.76
N TRP A 18 -3.15 8.16 -16.91
CA TRP A 18 -1.95 8.22 -16.08
C TRP A 18 -2.04 7.31 -14.86
N PHE A 19 -3.13 7.36 -14.10
CA PHE A 19 -3.18 6.86 -12.75
C PHE A 19 -4.04 5.61 -12.56
N VAL A 20 -5.03 5.36 -13.41
CA VAL A 20 -5.92 4.21 -13.25
C VAL A 20 -5.37 3.00 -14.00
N ASN A 21 -4.81 2.05 -13.25
CA ASN A 21 -4.32 0.78 -13.79
C ASN A 21 -5.29 -0.38 -13.53
N ARG A 22 -6.22 -0.20 -12.60
CA ARG A 22 -7.26 -1.15 -12.20
C ARG A 22 -8.56 -0.39 -11.95
N ARG A 23 -9.70 -0.97 -12.33
CA ARG A 23 -10.98 -0.29 -12.14
C ARG A 23 -11.45 -0.26 -10.70
N ALA A 24 -11.05 -1.22 -9.87
CA ALA A 24 -11.33 -1.17 -8.44
C ALA A 24 -10.59 0.01 -7.78
N PHE A 25 -11.20 0.61 -6.77
CA PHE A 25 -10.67 1.76 -6.05
C PHE A 25 -11.15 1.78 -4.60
N THR A 26 -10.56 2.64 -3.79
CA THR A 26 -11.04 2.96 -2.45
C THR A 26 -11.46 4.43 -2.37
N LEU A 27 -12.25 4.74 -1.37
CA LEU A 27 -12.62 6.11 -0.99
C LEU A 27 -12.07 6.42 0.39
N GLN A 28 -11.53 7.61 0.57
CA GLN A 28 -11.26 8.14 1.90
C GLN A 28 -12.57 8.61 2.53
N SER A 29 -12.83 8.23 3.77
CA SER A 29 -14.03 8.62 4.50
C SER A 29 -14.12 10.15 4.65
N ASP A 30 -15.34 10.69 4.52
CA ASP A 30 -15.59 12.13 4.71
C ASP A 30 -15.50 12.53 6.19
N ARG A 31 -15.78 11.59 7.08
CA ARG A 31 -15.70 11.78 8.53
C ARG A 31 -14.66 10.83 9.12
N PRO A 32 -13.99 11.24 10.20
CA PRO A 32 -13.11 10.35 10.92
C PRO A 32 -13.91 9.21 11.57
N HIS A 33 -13.25 8.06 11.77
CA HIS A 33 -13.83 6.94 12.50
C HIS A 33 -14.07 7.36 13.97
N PRO A 34 -15.24 7.12 14.55
CA PRO A 34 -15.58 7.60 15.89
C PRO A 34 -14.59 7.17 16.97
N ASP A 35 -14.13 5.91 16.92
CA ASP A 35 -13.26 5.36 17.97
C ASP A 35 -11.79 5.78 17.83
N THR A 36 -11.32 6.06 16.62
CA THR A 36 -9.90 6.33 16.36
C THR A 36 -9.59 7.79 16.02
N GLY A 37 -10.61 8.59 15.72
CA GLY A 37 -10.46 9.96 15.25
C GLY A 37 -9.74 10.08 13.90
N ARG A 38 -9.54 8.99 13.17
CA ARG A 38 -8.78 8.96 11.91
C ARG A 38 -9.68 8.71 10.72
N HIS A 39 -9.38 9.39 9.60
CA HIS A 39 -9.97 9.07 8.31
C HIS A 39 -9.43 7.73 7.82
N TYR A 40 -10.29 6.91 7.25
CA TYR A 40 -9.95 5.57 6.75
C TYR A 40 -10.33 5.41 5.29
N TYR A 41 -9.76 4.40 4.64
CA TYR A 41 -10.09 4.05 3.27
C TYR A 41 -10.96 2.80 3.24
N PHE A 42 -12.01 2.83 2.43
CA PHE A 42 -12.92 1.69 2.22
C PHE A 42 -13.20 1.50 0.74
N ARG A 43 -13.54 0.27 0.35
CA ARG A 43 -14.00 -0.02 -1.01
C ARG A 43 -15.51 0.20 -1.09
N PRO A 44 -15.98 1.04 -2.04
CA PRO A 44 -17.41 1.21 -2.24
C PRO A 44 -18.00 -0.07 -2.85
N ARG A 45 -19.14 -0.53 -2.30
CA ARG A 45 -19.84 -1.72 -2.74
C ARG A 45 -21.33 -1.45 -2.85
N SER A 46 -22.01 -2.11 -3.79
CA SER A 46 -23.45 -2.18 -3.86
C SER A 46 -23.87 -3.64 -3.99
N ARG A 47 -24.81 -4.10 -3.14
CA ARG A 47 -25.28 -5.48 -3.12
C ARG A 47 -24.16 -6.53 -3.03
N GLY A 48 -23.04 -6.18 -2.36
CA GLY A 48 -21.86 -7.05 -2.22
C GLY A 48 -20.83 -6.97 -3.34
N GLU A 49 -21.11 -6.26 -4.42
CA GLU A 49 -20.19 -6.09 -5.55
C GLU A 49 -19.38 -4.80 -5.45
N ASP A 50 -18.13 -4.84 -5.91
CA ASP A 50 -17.26 -3.67 -5.98
C ASP A 50 -17.61 -2.81 -7.21
N PHE A 51 -17.69 -1.50 -7.02
CA PHE A 51 -17.82 -0.55 -8.13
C PHE A 51 -16.52 -0.42 -8.91
N GLY A 52 -16.65 -0.32 -10.24
CA GLY A 52 -15.55 0.12 -11.09
C GLY A 52 -15.49 1.64 -11.19
N ILE A 53 -14.29 2.22 -11.04
CA ILE A 53 -14.05 3.66 -11.20
C ILE A 53 -14.54 4.16 -12.55
N THR A 54 -15.23 5.28 -12.57
CA THR A 54 -15.75 5.95 -13.76
C THR A 54 -15.08 7.32 -13.95
N THR A 55 -15.23 7.90 -15.13
CA THR A 55 -14.78 9.29 -15.40
C THR A 55 -15.46 10.28 -14.47
N TRP A 56 -16.71 10.02 -14.10
CA TRP A 56 -17.45 10.83 -13.13
C TRP A 56 -16.83 10.81 -11.73
N ASP A 57 -16.39 9.65 -11.25
CA ASP A 57 -15.71 9.53 -9.98
C ASP A 57 -14.38 10.31 -9.97
N ILE A 58 -13.66 10.28 -11.09
CA ILE A 58 -12.43 11.04 -11.26
C ILE A 58 -12.71 12.55 -11.27
N GLN A 59 -13.74 13.01 -11.97
CA GLN A 59 -14.15 14.41 -11.92
C GLN A 59 -14.48 14.86 -10.48
N ARG A 60 -15.24 14.05 -9.75
CA ARG A 60 -15.57 14.33 -8.34
C ARG A 60 -14.32 14.37 -7.45
N HIS A 61 -13.35 13.50 -7.69
CA HIS A 61 -12.06 13.52 -6.99
C HIS A 61 -11.29 14.82 -7.26
N LEU A 62 -11.16 15.18 -8.53
CA LEU A 62 -10.46 16.40 -8.95
C LEU A 62 -11.20 17.68 -8.51
N ASN A 63 -12.51 17.65 -8.45
CA ASN A 63 -13.34 18.75 -7.91
C ASN A 63 -13.34 18.80 -6.35
N GLY A 64 -12.69 17.82 -5.70
CA GLY A 64 -12.61 17.76 -4.24
C GLY A 64 -13.87 17.24 -3.55
N GLN A 65 -14.81 16.65 -4.27
CA GLN A 65 -16.04 16.11 -3.72
C GLN A 65 -15.85 14.71 -3.09
N MET A 66 -14.81 13.99 -3.50
CA MET A 66 -14.39 12.70 -2.94
C MET A 66 -12.88 12.55 -3.04
N THR A 67 -12.31 11.58 -2.34
CA THR A 67 -10.87 11.27 -2.44
C THR A 67 -10.70 9.81 -2.78
N LEU A 68 -10.15 9.56 -3.96
CA LEU A 68 -9.86 8.22 -4.46
C LEU A 68 -8.56 7.67 -3.86
N GLY A 69 -8.55 6.38 -3.57
CA GLY A 69 -7.33 5.60 -3.41
C GLY A 69 -7.22 4.61 -4.57
N LEU A 70 -6.07 4.60 -5.23
CA LEU A 70 -5.82 3.87 -6.46
C LEU A 70 -4.93 2.66 -6.21
N TYR A 71 -5.30 1.53 -6.80
CA TYR A 71 -4.49 0.32 -6.76
C TYR A 71 -3.51 0.30 -7.93
N ALA A 72 -2.24 0.00 -7.62
CA ALA A 72 -1.17 0.03 -8.61
C ALA A 72 -1.18 -1.19 -9.54
N ILE A 73 -1.44 -2.41 -9.03
CA ILE A 73 -1.31 -3.65 -9.80
C ILE A 73 -2.62 -4.00 -10.51
N ASN A 74 -2.53 -4.28 -11.80
CA ASN A 74 -3.59 -4.98 -12.53
C ASN A 74 -3.52 -6.48 -12.18
N PRO A 75 -4.57 -7.08 -11.58
CA PRO A 75 -4.51 -8.45 -11.06
C PRO A 75 -4.45 -9.52 -12.15
N VAL A 76 -4.84 -9.20 -13.38
CA VAL A 76 -4.79 -10.14 -14.52
C VAL A 76 -3.40 -10.19 -15.12
N THR A 77 -2.78 -9.03 -15.34
CA THR A 77 -1.48 -8.93 -16.02
C THR A 77 -0.29 -8.85 -15.06
N GLN A 78 -0.54 -8.64 -13.75
CA GLN A 78 0.48 -8.38 -12.72
C GLN A 78 1.38 -7.18 -13.04
N ARG A 79 0.89 -6.25 -13.88
CA ARG A 79 1.63 -5.10 -14.38
C ARG A 79 1.14 -3.80 -13.76
N VAL A 80 2.02 -2.80 -13.75
CA VAL A 80 1.78 -1.45 -13.22
C VAL A 80 2.06 -0.40 -14.29
N LYS A 81 1.25 0.65 -14.34
CA LYS A 81 1.48 1.85 -15.18
C LYS A 81 2.44 2.83 -14.50
N TRP A 82 2.50 2.77 -13.19
CA TRP A 82 3.31 3.64 -12.36
C TRP A 82 3.81 2.92 -11.14
N MET A 83 4.86 3.43 -10.59
CA MET A 83 5.32 3.13 -9.24
C MET A 83 5.38 4.43 -8.45
N ALA A 84 5.00 4.40 -7.18
CA ALA A 84 5.11 5.54 -6.29
C ALA A 84 5.91 5.17 -5.04
N ILE A 85 6.73 6.11 -4.59
CA ILE A 85 7.49 6.05 -3.35
C ILE A 85 6.83 7.03 -2.40
N ASP A 86 6.21 6.54 -1.34
CA ASP A 86 5.58 7.35 -0.29
C ASP A 86 6.54 7.52 0.88
N ALA A 87 6.74 8.74 1.31
CA ALA A 87 7.59 9.09 2.43
C ALA A 87 6.86 10.06 3.38
N ASP A 88 6.67 9.64 4.62
CA ASP A 88 5.80 10.29 5.62
C ASP A 88 6.53 10.41 6.97
N TYR A 89 7.79 10.89 6.96
CA TYR A 89 8.65 11.05 8.14
C TYR A 89 9.47 12.36 8.07
N ARG A 90 10.27 12.65 9.10
CA ARG A 90 10.95 13.95 9.26
C ARG A 90 11.87 14.32 8.08
N ARG A 91 12.61 13.36 7.53
CA ARG A 91 13.54 13.57 6.40
C ARG A 91 12.98 13.17 5.05
N ALA A 92 11.66 12.95 4.97
CA ALA A 92 10.98 12.42 3.78
C ALA A 92 11.34 13.14 2.48
N ILE A 93 11.31 14.47 2.48
CA ILE A 93 11.58 15.26 1.26
C ILE A 93 13.06 15.14 0.84
N GLU A 94 13.99 15.13 1.79
CA GLU A 94 15.42 14.96 1.49
C GLU A 94 15.67 13.62 0.79
N ASP A 95 15.11 12.54 1.33
CA ASP A 95 15.28 11.20 0.77
C ASP A 95 14.58 11.06 -0.59
N LEU A 96 13.40 11.66 -0.77
CA LEU A 96 12.72 11.69 -2.07
C LEU A 96 13.50 12.50 -3.12
N LEU A 97 14.09 13.64 -2.76
CA LEU A 97 14.92 14.44 -3.66
C LEU A 97 16.20 13.70 -4.03
N LYS A 98 16.82 12.99 -3.09
CA LYS A 98 17.99 12.15 -3.34
C LYS A 98 17.67 11.03 -4.34
N LEU A 99 16.53 10.35 -4.16
CA LEU A 99 16.04 9.35 -5.08
C LEU A 99 15.71 9.95 -6.46
N GLN A 100 15.03 11.10 -6.50
CA GLN A 100 14.69 11.80 -7.74
C GLN A 100 15.93 12.19 -8.52
N TYR A 101 16.95 12.73 -7.84
CA TYR A 101 18.21 13.08 -8.46
C TYR A 101 18.89 11.86 -9.08
N GLU A 102 19.03 10.76 -8.36
CA GLU A 102 19.68 9.54 -8.86
C GLU A 102 18.90 8.90 -10.02
N LEU A 103 17.56 8.95 -9.97
CA LEU A 103 16.70 8.55 -11.09
C LEU A 103 16.99 9.41 -12.33
N SER A 104 17.17 10.72 -12.15
CA SER A 104 17.48 11.63 -13.25
C SER A 104 18.82 11.32 -13.92
N GLN A 105 19.84 10.91 -13.14
CA GLN A 105 21.15 10.45 -13.67
C GLN A 105 21.00 9.18 -14.53
N SER A 106 19.99 8.39 -14.26
CA SER A 106 19.63 7.20 -15.06
C SER A 106 18.67 7.52 -16.22
N GLY A 107 18.42 8.80 -16.48
CA GLY A 107 17.52 9.29 -17.52
C GLY A 107 16.01 9.09 -17.23
N ILE A 108 15.65 8.86 -15.96
CA ILE A 108 14.27 8.69 -15.50
C ILE A 108 13.77 10.00 -14.92
N GLN A 109 12.66 10.51 -15.48
CA GLN A 109 11.97 11.68 -14.96
C GLN A 109 10.89 11.23 -13.97
N ALA A 110 11.14 11.39 -12.67
CA ALA A 110 10.17 11.10 -11.62
C ALA A 110 9.49 12.40 -11.15
N ALA A 111 8.18 12.36 -10.94
CA ALA A 111 7.40 13.50 -10.51
C ALA A 111 7.24 13.50 -8.97
N LEU A 112 7.68 14.56 -8.32
CA LEU A 112 7.52 14.74 -6.86
C LEU A 112 6.21 15.44 -6.57
N GLU A 113 5.29 14.77 -5.85
CA GLU A 113 4.05 15.30 -5.32
C GLU A 113 4.21 15.61 -3.83
N GLN A 114 3.73 16.77 -3.39
CA GLN A 114 3.63 17.10 -1.97
C GLN A 114 2.61 16.19 -1.28
N SER A 115 2.85 15.78 -0.05
CA SER A 115 1.86 15.15 0.82
C SER A 115 1.70 15.91 2.15
N ARG A 116 0.91 15.37 3.08
CA ARG A 116 0.65 16.04 4.36
C ARG A 116 1.91 16.18 5.22
N ARG A 117 2.77 15.17 5.26
CA ARG A 117 3.95 15.08 6.15
C ARG A 117 5.25 14.87 5.39
N GLY A 118 5.19 14.78 4.08
CA GLY A 118 6.33 14.50 3.22
C GLY A 118 5.92 14.58 1.76
N GLY A 119 6.08 13.50 1.00
CA GLY A 119 5.76 13.50 -0.43
C GLY A 119 5.59 12.11 -1.02
N HIS A 120 5.15 12.09 -2.27
CA HIS A 120 5.16 10.91 -3.11
C HIS A 120 6.03 11.17 -4.34
N LEU A 121 6.95 10.28 -4.65
CA LEU A 121 7.74 10.32 -5.87
C LEU A 121 7.19 9.29 -6.86
N TRP A 122 6.70 9.77 -8.01
CA TRP A 122 6.01 8.97 -9.02
C TRP A 122 6.93 8.69 -10.20
N ILE A 123 7.00 7.41 -10.61
CA ILE A 123 7.69 6.94 -11.81
C ILE A 123 6.63 6.37 -12.74
N PHE A 124 6.55 6.87 -13.98
CA PHE A 124 5.56 6.43 -14.96
C PHE A 124 6.20 5.60 -16.06
N PHE A 125 5.51 4.56 -16.51
CA PHE A 125 5.97 3.67 -17.56
C PHE A 125 5.26 3.95 -18.89
N GLU A 126 5.95 3.81 -20.02
CA GLU A 126 5.37 3.96 -21.36
C GLU A 126 4.26 2.94 -21.60
N GLN A 127 4.56 1.69 -21.28
CA GLN A 127 3.64 0.56 -21.23
C GLN A 127 3.68 -0.05 -19.82
N PRO A 128 2.59 -0.69 -19.37
CA PRO A 128 2.62 -1.33 -18.08
C PRO A 128 3.73 -2.39 -17.98
N VAL A 129 4.52 -2.34 -16.92
CA VAL A 129 5.63 -3.27 -16.60
C VAL A 129 5.27 -4.21 -15.46
N LEU A 130 5.97 -5.33 -15.33
CA LEU A 130 5.76 -6.25 -14.19
C LEU A 130 6.05 -5.52 -12.86
N ALA A 131 5.10 -5.63 -11.91
CA ALA A 131 5.19 -4.99 -10.60
C ALA A 131 6.48 -5.40 -9.86
N ARG A 132 6.80 -6.70 -9.85
CA ARG A 132 8.03 -7.24 -9.25
C ARG A 132 9.28 -6.54 -9.79
N ARG A 133 9.38 -6.37 -11.11
CA ARG A 133 10.57 -5.76 -11.73
C ARG A 133 10.74 -4.29 -11.32
N ALA A 134 9.66 -3.52 -11.34
CA ALA A 134 9.69 -2.13 -10.90
C ALA A 134 10.08 -2.01 -9.43
N ARG A 135 9.59 -2.91 -8.58
CA ARG A 135 9.93 -2.93 -7.14
C ARG A 135 11.40 -3.28 -6.90
N ILE A 136 11.92 -4.33 -7.54
CA ILE A 136 13.35 -4.71 -7.42
C ILE A 136 14.25 -3.53 -7.78
N PHE A 137 13.97 -2.86 -8.90
CA PHE A 137 14.74 -1.69 -9.33
C PHE A 137 14.76 -0.58 -8.27
N VAL A 138 13.58 -0.17 -7.77
CA VAL A 138 13.51 0.94 -6.79
C VAL A 138 14.04 0.51 -5.41
N SER A 139 13.82 -0.74 -4.99
CA SER A 139 14.38 -1.25 -3.74
C SER A 139 15.90 -1.26 -3.76
N HIS A 140 16.50 -1.69 -4.87
CA HIS A 140 17.97 -1.66 -5.05
C HIS A 140 18.50 -0.22 -5.04
N LEU A 141 17.82 0.70 -5.74
CA LEU A 141 18.17 2.11 -5.74
C LEU A 141 18.15 2.70 -4.32
N ALA A 142 17.09 2.43 -3.56
CA ALA A 142 16.99 2.89 -2.18
C ALA A 142 18.11 2.33 -1.30
N GLY A 143 18.43 1.03 -1.45
CA GLY A 143 19.55 0.39 -0.74
C GLY A 143 20.90 1.02 -1.05
N ARG A 144 21.21 1.27 -2.32
CA ARG A 144 22.46 1.96 -2.75
C ARG A 144 22.58 3.37 -2.12
N LEU A 145 21.47 4.06 -1.99
CA LEU A 145 21.42 5.42 -1.45
C LEU A 145 21.27 5.44 0.08
N GLN A 146 21.24 4.29 0.72
CA GLN A 146 21.01 4.15 2.16
C GLN A 146 19.69 4.81 2.62
N VAL A 147 18.67 4.76 1.77
CA VAL A 147 17.31 5.19 2.10
C VAL A 147 16.53 3.97 2.63
N ASN A 148 16.12 4.05 3.89
CA ASN A 148 15.42 2.96 4.54
C ASN A 148 14.07 2.67 3.88
N VAL A 149 13.80 1.40 3.58
CA VAL A 149 12.48 0.93 3.15
C VAL A 149 11.76 0.36 4.36
N LYS A 150 10.60 0.90 4.68
CA LYS A 150 9.79 0.50 5.83
C LYS A 150 9.41 -0.98 5.75
N GLY A 151 9.66 -1.70 6.82
CA GLY A 151 9.40 -3.14 6.91
C GLY A 151 10.56 -4.03 6.47
N SER A 152 11.60 -3.49 5.80
CA SER A 152 12.81 -4.24 5.44
C SER A 152 13.97 -3.94 6.37
N SER A 153 14.12 -2.68 6.80
CA SER A 153 15.28 -2.22 7.58
C SER A 153 14.90 -1.38 8.81
N GLY A 154 13.62 -1.21 9.11
CA GLY A 154 13.19 -0.41 10.25
C GLY A 154 11.71 -0.09 10.29
N THR A 155 11.31 0.63 11.35
CA THR A 155 9.93 1.11 11.54
C THR A 155 9.64 2.40 10.80
N GLU A 156 10.67 3.18 10.44
CA GLU A 156 10.60 4.43 9.69
C GLU A 156 11.35 4.28 8.37
N GLY A 157 10.80 4.83 7.30
CA GLY A 157 11.37 4.80 5.96
C GLY A 157 10.31 4.99 4.87
N ILE A 158 10.75 4.92 3.62
CA ILE A 158 9.88 5.02 2.46
C ILE A 158 9.00 3.77 2.31
N GLU A 159 7.82 3.94 1.76
CA GLU A 159 6.92 2.85 1.37
C GLU A 159 6.81 2.79 -0.16
N LEU A 160 7.03 1.61 -0.73
CA LEU A 160 6.94 1.41 -2.18
C LEU A 160 5.54 0.96 -2.58
N PHE A 161 4.94 1.62 -3.55
CA PHE A 161 3.66 1.24 -4.14
C PHE A 161 3.85 0.85 -5.62
N PRO A 162 3.48 -0.39 -5.99
CA PRO A 162 2.80 -1.40 -5.15
C PRO A 162 3.67 -1.93 -4.03
N LYS A 163 3.03 -2.39 -2.92
CA LYS A 163 3.74 -3.06 -1.81
C LYS A 163 4.01 -4.55 -2.11
N GLN A 164 3.30 -5.12 -3.06
CA GLN A 164 3.38 -6.52 -3.48
C GLN A 164 4.06 -6.65 -4.83
N ASP A 165 4.76 -7.77 -5.04
CA ASP A 165 5.36 -8.13 -6.33
C ASP A 165 4.31 -8.68 -7.30
N GLN A 166 3.28 -9.34 -6.75
CA GLN A 166 2.14 -9.90 -7.46
C GLN A 166 0.92 -9.97 -6.54
N LEU A 167 -0.24 -10.17 -7.10
CA LEU A 167 -1.50 -10.37 -6.40
C LEU A 167 -2.05 -11.76 -6.69
N ASP A 168 -2.47 -12.47 -5.64
CA ASP A 168 -3.26 -13.68 -5.78
C ASP A 168 -4.70 -13.36 -6.24
N SER A 169 -5.42 -14.37 -6.71
CA SER A 169 -6.81 -14.23 -7.12
C SER A 169 -7.66 -13.62 -6.00
N GLY A 170 -8.45 -12.61 -6.34
CA GLY A 170 -9.30 -11.88 -5.41
C GLY A 170 -8.59 -10.86 -4.51
N GLN A 171 -7.27 -10.78 -4.53
CA GLN A 171 -6.54 -9.76 -3.78
C GLN A 171 -6.60 -8.38 -4.46
N PHE A 172 -6.55 -7.33 -3.65
CA PHE A 172 -6.56 -5.94 -4.12
C PHE A 172 -5.20 -5.25 -4.00
N GLY A 173 -4.35 -5.70 -3.11
CA GLY A 173 -3.13 -5.00 -2.75
C GLY A 173 -3.40 -3.73 -1.91
N ASN A 174 -2.40 -2.86 -1.84
CA ASN A 174 -2.51 -1.59 -1.13
C ASN A 174 -2.86 -0.47 -2.10
N ALA A 175 -3.84 0.36 -1.73
CA ALA A 175 -4.17 1.57 -2.47
C ALA A 175 -3.33 2.75 -1.96
N LEU A 176 -2.90 3.61 -2.89
CA LEU A 176 -2.32 4.91 -2.59
C LEU A 176 -3.37 6.00 -2.88
N ARG A 177 -3.35 7.10 -2.10
CA ARG A 177 -4.19 8.26 -2.40
C ARG A 177 -3.94 8.73 -3.83
N GLY A 178 -5.00 8.87 -4.61
CA GLY A 178 -4.91 9.47 -5.94
C GLY A 178 -4.39 10.91 -5.84
N PRO A 179 -3.41 11.30 -6.69
CA PRO A 179 -2.87 12.66 -6.68
C PRO A 179 -3.90 13.70 -7.11
N LEU A 180 -3.60 14.97 -6.90
CA LEU A 180 -4.43 16.11 -7.30
C LEU A 180 -5.84 16.15 -6.67
N GLY A 181 -6.18 15.24 -5.75
CA GLY A 181 -7.42 15.28 -4.97
C GLY A 181 -7.25 16.00 -3.64
N ILE A 182 -8.37 16.26 -2.96
CA ILE A 182 -8.36 16.84 -1.62
C ILE A 182 -8.16 15.75 -0.56
N HIS A 183 -7.18 15.92 0.31
CA HIS A 183 -6.97 15.06 1.47
C HIS A 183 -8.00 15.40 2.56
N ARG A 184 -8.94 14.50 2.86
CA ARG A 184 -10.09 14.74 3.75
C ARG A 184 -9.72 15.18 5.16
N ALA A 185 -8.70 14.56 5.75
CA ALA A 185 -8.30 14.89 7.13
C ALA A 185 -7.80 16.33 7.32
N VAL A 186 -7.41 17.03 6.26
CA VAL A 186 -6.87 18.39 6.32
C VAL A 186 -7.54 19.37 5.35
N GLY A 187 -8.49 18.90 4.53
CA GLY A 187 -9.21 19.75 3.57
C GLY A 187 -8.31 20.39 2.49
N ARG A 188 -7.11 19.86 2.25
CA ARG A 188 -6.11 20.47 1.37
C ARG A 188 -5.81 19.59 0.17
N ARG A 189 -5.62 20.22 -1.00
CA ARG A 189 -5.08 19.60 -2.21
C ARG A 189 -3.55 19.68 -2.18
N TYR A 190 -2.91 18.62 -2.66
CA TYR A 190 -1.48 18.55 -2.85
C TYR A 190 -1.17 18.45 -4.35
N TRP A 191 -0.03 19.03 -4.75
CA TRP A 191 0.35 19.27 -6.11
C TRP A 191 1.71 18.67 -6.42
N PHE A 192 1.96 18.38 -7.68
CA PHE A 192 3.31 18.10 -8.15
C PHE A 192 4.15 19.37 -8.16
N TYR A 193 5.39 19.26 -7.72
CA TYR A 193 6.36 20.33 -7.85
C TYR A 193 6.78 20.47 -9.33
N GLY A 194 7.12 21.69 -9.76
CA GLY A 194 7.57 21.97 -11.11
C GLY A 194 6.47 22.43 -12.08
N ALA A 195 5.23 22.63 -11.58
CA ALA A 195 4.13 23.22 -12.35
C ALA A 195 3.28 24.17 -11.49
N PRO A 196 2.55 25.12 -12.09
CA PRO A 196 1.54 25.93 -11.40
C PRO A 196 0.49 25.06 -10.70
N TYR A 197 -0.10 25.61 -9.62
CA TYR A 197 -1.04 24.88 -8.76
C TYR A 197 -2.49 24.98 -9.26
N ASP A 198 -2.69 24.56 -10.49
CA ASP A 198 -3.98 24.37 -11.14
C ASP A 198 -4.00 23.05 -11.92
N LEU A 199 -5.19 22.47 -12.14
CA LEU A 199 -5.31 21.13 -12.72
C LEU A 199 -4.78 21.05 -14.17
N GLU A 200 -4.97 22.08 -14.97
CA GLU A 200 -4.57 22.10 -16.37
C GLU A 200 -3.04 22.13 -16.51
N SER A 201 -2.39 23.04 -15.76
CA SER A 201 -0.92 23.12 -15.70
C SER A 201 -0.29 21.82 -15.18
N GLN A 202 -0.90 21.22 -14.17
CA GLN A 202 -0.44 19.94 -13.60
C GLN A 202 -0.56 18.79 -14.62
N MET A 203 -1.65 18.71 -15.39
CA MET A 203 -1.79 17.70 -16.42
C MET A 203 -0.83 17.98 -17.60
N THR A 204 -0.57 19.24 -17.93
CA THR A 204 0.43 19.63 -18.93
C THR A 204 1.84 19.22 -18.50
N TYR A 205 2.19 19.45 -17.23
CA TYR A 205 3.45 19.00 -16.66
C TYR A 205 3.61 17.47 -16.78
N LEU A 206 2.59 16.69 -16.40
CA LEU A 206 2.62 15.23 -16.52
C LEU A 206 2.79 14.78 -17.98
N ARG A 207 2.12 15.42 -18.93
CA ARG A 207 2.28 15.13 -20.38
C ARG A 207 3.71 15.34 -20.87
N GLY A 208 4.40 16.32 -20.33
CA GLY A 208 5.80 16.62 -20.66
C GLY A 208 6.80 15.62 -20.08
N LEU A 209 6.40 14.78 -19.13
CA LEU A 209 7.32 13.80 -18.52
C LEU A 209 7.64 12.68 -19.50
N ARG A 210 8.92 12.37 -19.62
CA ARG A 210 9.37 11.17 -20.32
C ARG A 210 9.10 9.95 -19.46
N ARG A 211 8.31 9.03 -19.97
CA ARG A 211 7.99 7.76 -19.32
C ARG A 211 9.12 6.76 -19.53
N VAL A 212 9.26 5.85 -18.58
CA VAL A 212 10.28 4.79 -18.61
C VAL A 212 9.82 3.65 -19.50
N SER A 213 10.62 3.27 -20.48
CA SER A 213 10.35 2.09 -21.31
C SER A 213 10.67 0.80 -20.55
N GLU A 214 10.03 -0.33 -20.92
CA GLU A 214 10.38 -1.64 -20.33
C GLU A 214 11.83 -2.03 -20.64
N ALA A 215 12.34 -1.67 -21.82
CA ALA A 215 13.73 -1.92 -22.20
C ALA A 215 14.71 -1.15 -21.29
N GLN A 216 14.46 0.13 -21.01
CA GLN A 216 15.25 0.93 -20.10
C GLN A 216 15.24 0.34 -18.69
N LEU A 217 14.06 -0.07 -18.19
CA LEU A 217 13.94 -0.69 -16.87
C LEU A 217 14.72 -2.01 -16.81
N LEU A 218 14.68 -2.83 -17.86
CA LEU A 218 15.46 -4.07 -17.97
C LEU A 218 16.96 -3.80 -17.92
N GLN A 219 17.42 -2.85 -18.72
CA GLN A 219 18.85 -2.48 -18.77
C GLN A 219 19.37 -1.99 -17.42
N LEU A 220 18.59 -1.18 -16.70
CA LEU A 220 18.93 -0.71 -15.36
C LEU A 220 18.90 -1.83 -14.33
N SER A 221 17.95 -2.76 -14.46
CA SER A 221 17.82 -3.92 -13.57
C SER A 221 18.88 -4.99 -13.82
N ALA A 222 19.39 -5.13 -15.04
CA ALA A 222 20.47 -6.07 -15.37
C ALA A 222 21.79 -5.80 -14.63
N LYS A 223 21.99 -4.58 -14.14
CA LYS A 223 23.14 -4.16 -13.33
C LYS A 223 22.96 -4.51 -11.83
N ILE A 224 21.80 -5.00 -11.44
CA ILE A 224 21.52 -5.40 -10.06
C ILE A 224 22.06 -6.82 -9.86
N PRO A 225 22.96 -7.06 -8.88
CA PRO A 225 23.45 -8.41 -8.58
C PRO A 225 22.28 -9.35 -8.31
N THR A 226 22.35 -10.56 -8.86
CA THR A 226 21.26 -11.55 -8.74
C THR A 226 21.03 -11.98 -7.28
N ASP A 227 22.04 -11.86 -6.42
CA ASP A 227 21.96 -12.12 -4.98
C ASP A 227 21.14 -11.07 -4.20
N SER A 228 20.83 -9.94 -4.83
CA SER A 228 19.95 -8.90 -4.28
C SER A 228 18.48 -9.06 -4.70
N GLU A 229 18.08 -10.21 -5.27
CA GLU A 229 16.66 -10.50 -5.37
C GLU A 229 16.08 -10.47 -3.95
N PRO A 230 15.21 -9.48 -3.61
CA PRO A 230 14.45 -9.60 -2.38
C PRO A 230 13.73 -10.94 -2.51
N GLU A 231 13.97 -11.84 -1.57
CA GLU A 231 13.23 -13.10 -1.50
C GLU A 231 11.77 -12.73 -1.75
N SER A 232 11.22 -13.19 -2.87
CA SER A 232 9.77 -13.23 -3.05
C SER A 232 9.21 -13.65 -1.71
N PRO A 233 8.16 -13.01 -1.17
CA PRO A 233 7.41 -13.63 -0.11
C PRO A 233 6.99 -14.97 -0.69
N SER A 234 7.79 -15.95 -0.38
CA SER A 234 7.92 -17.31 -0.88
C SER A 234 6.72 -17.76 -1.73
N ALA A 235 6.94 -18.13 -2.99
CA ALA A 235 6.34 -19.38 -3.46
C ALA A 235 6.41 -20.30 -2.23
N LYS A 236 5.26 -20.68 -1.65
CA LYS A 236 5.15 -21.48 -0.44
C LYS A 236 6.24 -22.52 -0.50
N ARG A 237 7.33 -22.38 0.29
CA ARG A 237 8.29 -23.46 0.45
C ARG A 237 7.44 -24.67 0.77
N PRO A 238 7.64 -25.82 0.11
CA PRO A 238 6.94 -27.02 0.53
C PRO A 238 7.12 -27.07 2.04
N PHE A 239 6.03 -27.09 2.78
CA PHE A 239 6.01 -27.05 4.23
C PHE A 239 7.11 -27.99 4.72
N ASP A 240 8.13 -27.44 5.38
CA ASP A 240 9.10 -28.24 6.11
C ASP A 240 8.30 -28.96 7.21
N THR A 241 7.94 -30.20 6.94
CA THR A 241 7.08 -31.03 7.77
C THR A 241 7.78 -31.44 9.06
N ASP A 242 9.08 -31.20 9.19
CA ASP A 242 9.90 -31.70 10.30
C ASP A 242 10.10 -30.72 11.47
N ARG A 243 9.60 -29.47 11.36
CA ARG A 243 9.60 -28.57 12.51
C ARG A 243 8.23 -28.55 13.17
N PRO A 244 8.12 -28.79 14.47
CA PRO A 244 6.85 -28.71 15.20
C PRO A 244 6.34 -27.25 15.15
N HIS A 245 5.38 -26.99 14.27
CA HIS A 245 4.74 -25.69 14.18
C HIS A 245 3.76 -25.53 15.33
N PHE A 246 3.88 -24.41 16.06
CA PHE A 246 2.90 -24.05 17.07
C PHE A 246 1.52 -23.85 16.44
N ARG A 247 0.56 -24.69 16.80
CA ARG A 247 -0.83 -24.60 16.36
C ARG A 247 -1.68 -24.13 17.53
N ILE A 248 -2.23 -22.95 17.43
CA ILE A 248 -3.02 -22.35 18.54
C ILE A 248 -4.22 -23.20 18.93
N LEU A 249 -4.81 -23.93 18.00
CA LEU A 249 -5.96 -24.81 18.23
C LEU A 249 -5.61 -26.08 19.04
N ASP A 250 -4.33 -26.41 19.19
CA ASP A 250 -3.90 -27.51 20.07
C ASP A 250 -3.96 -27.11 21.56
N PHE A 251 -4.02 -25.79 21.85
CA PHE A 251 -3.98 -25.22 23.18
C PHE A 251 -5.27 -24.51 23.59
N VAL A 252 -6.04 -24.01 22.60
CA VAL A 252 -7.22 -23.17 22.82
C VAL A 252 -8.43 -23.80 22.15
N ARG A 253 -9.51 -23.99 22.91
CA ARG A 253 -10.80 -24.45 22.36
C ARG A 253 -11.63 -23.24 21.94
N PRO A 254 -12.07 -23.17 20.67
CA PRO A 254 -12.97 -22.12 20.23
C PRO A 254 -14.34 -22.24 20.89
N GLU A 255 -14.91 -21.10 21.30
CA GLU A 255 -16.27 -21.04 21.85
C GLU A 255 -17.33 -21.02 20.73
N ARG A 256 -17.05 -20.28 19.64
CA ARG A 256 -17.99 -20.13 18.52
C ARG A 256 -17.28 -19.71 17.25
N ARG A 257 -17.99 -19.81 16.12
CA ARG A 257 -17.54 -19.27 14.84
C ARG A 257 -18.24 -17.96 14.53
N VAL A 258 -17.48 -16.94 14.11
CA VAL A 258 -17.98 -15.65 13.67
C VAL A 258 -17.36 -15.32 12.30
N GLY A 259 -18.15 -15.44 11.25
CA GLY A 259 -17.68 -15.26 9.86
C GLY A 259 -16.57 -16.24 9.49
N ARG A 260 -15.39 -15.72 9.17
CA ARG A 260 -14.20 -16.51 8.80
C ARG A 260 -13.26 -16.84 9.97
N ASN A 261 -13.69 -16.55 11.20
CA ASN A 261 -12.87 -16.78 12.38
C ASN A 261 -13.58 -17.66 13.40
N TRP A 262 -12.81 -18.53 14.05
CA TRP A 262 -13.11 -19.06 15.35
C TRP A 262 -12.84 -17.99 16.39
N VAL A 263 -13.69 -17.89 17.40
CA VAL A 263 -13.56 -16.96 18.53
C VAL A 263 -13.35 -17.75 19.80
N ALA A 264 -12.37 -17.36 20.58
CA ALA A 264 -11.95 -18.04 21.79
C ALA A 264 -11.48 -17.06 22.86
N GLN A 265 -11.33 -17.53 24.07
CA GLN A 265 -10.68 -16.78 25.15
C GLN A 265 -9.19 -16.57 24.82
N CYS A 266 -8.71 -15.33 24.92
CA CYS A 266 -7.28 -15.06 24.77
C CYS A 266 -6.52 -15.48 26.03
N PRO A 267 -5.54 -16.40 25.94
CA PRO A 267 -4.81 -16.88 27.12
C PRO A 267 -4.10 -15.78 27.90
N SER A 268 -3.47 -14.84 27.22
CA SER A 268 -2.79 -13.70 27.84
C SER A 268 -3.77 -12.72 28.50
N CYS A 269 -4.93 -12.47 27.90
CA CYS A 269 -5.97 -11.67 28.53
C CYS A 269 -6.60 -12.38 29.73
N ALA A 270 -6.81 -13.70 29.63
CA ALA A 270 -7.37 -14.52 30.71
C ALA A 270 -6.46 -14.50 31.94
N ALA A 271 -5.15 -14.68 31.75
CA ALA A 271 -4.15 -14.61 32.81
C ALA A 271 -4.13 -13.25 33.54
N SER A 272 -4.55 -12.19 32.87
CA SER A 272 -4.66 -10.83 33.44
C SER A 272 -6.09 -10.43 33.83
N GLY A 273 -7.05 -11.35 33.79
CA GLY A 273 -8.46 -11.09 34.13
C GLY A 273 -9.22 -10.17 33.18
N ARG A 274 -8.67 -9.87 31.98
CA ARG A 274 -9.20 -8.91 31.02
C ARG A 274 -10.13 -9.49 29.96
N ASP A 275 -10.27 -10.81 29.86
CA ASP A 275 -11.16 -11.48 28.90
C ASP A 275 -12.31 -12.19 29.59
N ARG A 276 -13.25 -11.40 30.14
CA ARG A 276 -14.44 -11.91 30.81
C ARG A 276 -15.47 -12.51 29.85
N SER A 277 -15.56 -11.95 28.64
CA SER A 277 -16.45 -12.40 27.57
C SER A 277 -15.97 -13.66 26.86
N LYS A 278 -14.69 -14.05 27.08
CA LYS A 278 -14.03 -15.21 26.45
C LYS A 278 -13.99 -15.17 24.93
N ASP A 279 -13.90 -13.99 24.35
CA ASP A 279 -13.99 -13.79 22.90
C ASP A 279 -12.92 -12.84 22.31
N ASN A 280 -11.89 -12.53 23.07
CA ASN A 280 -10.84 -11.63 22.64
C ASN A 280 -9.87 -12.24 21.59
N LEU A 281 -9.87 -13.55 21.37
CA LEU A 281 -8.99 -14.23 20.42
C LEU A 281 -9.76 -14.65 19.17
N ALA A 282 -9.38 -14.10 18.02
CA ALA A 282 -9.86 -14.54 16.71
C ALA A 282 -8.79 -15.43 16.05
N ILE A 283 -9.21 -16.59 15.54
CA ILE A 283 -8.36 -17.58 14.85
C ILE A 283 -8.97 -17.84 13.48
N SER A 284 -8.21 -17.70 12.41
CA SER A 284 -8.70 -17.95 11.05
C SER A 284 -9.14 -19.41 10.89
N VAL A 285 -10.33 -19.62 10.31
CA VAL A 285 -10.84 -20.96 10.00
C VAL A 285 -10.01 -21.62 8.90
N GLU A 286 -9.63 -20.85 7.87
CA GLU A 286 -8.88 -21.34 6.71
C GLU A 286 -7.39 -21.50 7.02
N GLU A 287 -6.82 -20.64 7.88
CA GLU A 287 -5.39 -20.64 8.22
C GLU A 287 -5.22 -20.53 9.75
N PRO A 288 -5.33 -21.61 10.52
CA PRO A 288 -5.29 -21.57 11.99
C PRO A 288 -3.98 -21.05 12.60
N LEU A 289 -2.92 -20.92 11.81
CA LEU A 289 -1.67 -20.24 12.20
C LEU A 289 -1.83 -18.71 12.26
N LYS A 290 -2.90 -18.17 11.65
CA LYS A 290 -3.28 -16.75 11.71
C LYS A 290 -4.29 -16.55 12.84
N TYR A 291 -3.81 -15.95 13.92
CA TYR A 291 -4.65 -15.56 15.05
C TYR A 291 -4.27 -14.18 15.58
N ARG A 292 -5.24 -13.52 16.19
CA ARG A 292 -5.09 -12.16 16.73
C ARG A 292 -5.95 -11.96 17.97
N CYS A 293 -5.38 -11.31 18.97
CA CYS A 293 -6.15 -10.80 20.11
C CYS A 293 -6.69 -9.40 19.81
N TRP A 294 -7.98 -9.19 20.01
CA TRP A 294 -8.64 -7.90 19.83
C TRP A 294 -8.21 -6.87 20.88
N SER A 295 -7.80 -7.33 22.08
CA SER A 295 -7.27 -6.48 23.13
C SER A 295 -5.78 -6.16 22.98
N GLY A 296 -5.15 -6.52 21.86
CA GLY A 296 -3.80 -6.10 21.50
C GLY A 296 -2.66 -6.96 22.04
N CYS A 297 -2.92 -8.14 22.64
CA CYS A 297 -1.84 -9.05 23.04
C CYS A 297 -1.04 -9.52 21.83
N THR A 298 0.29 -9.52 21.94
CA THR A 298 1.17 -10.03 20.90
C THR A 298 1.11 -11.56 20.81
N LYS A 299 1.57 -12.14 19.70
CA LYS A 299 1.63 -13.60 19.56
C LYS A 299 2.56 -14.23 20.60
N GLU A 300 3.63 -13.55 20.94
CA GLU A 300 4.61 -13.96 21.97
C GLU A 300 3.95 -14.02 23.34
N GLN A 301 3.21 -12.99 23.75
CA GLN A 301 2.46 -12.96 25.01
C GLN A 301 1.41 -14.09 25.08
N ILE A 302 0.72 -14.38 23.96
CA ILE A 302 -0.26 -15.45 23.89
C ILE A 302 0.42 -16.82 24.06
N ARG A 303 1.55 -17.05 23.37
CA ARG A 303 2.33 -18.29 23.46
C ARG A 303 2.92 -18.49 24.86
N GLN A 304 3.47 -17.43 25.43
CA GLN A 304 4.02 -17.45 26.79
C GLN A 304 2.94 -17.83 27.82
N ALA A 305 1.74 -17.28 27.70
CA ALA A 305 0.62 -17.60 28.58
C ALA A 305 0.13 -19.06 28.43
N LEU A 306 0.45 -19.72 27.33
CA LEU A 306 0.18 -21.14 27.08
C LEU A 306 1.34 -22.06 27.47
N GLY A 307 2.45 -21.52 27.98
CA GLY A 307 3.66 -22.32 28.26
C GLY A 307 4.36 -22.86 27.00
N ALA A 308 4.01 -22.36 25.83
CA ALA A 308 4.59 -22.80 24.56
C ALA A 308 5.94 -22.10 24.32
N ALA A 309 6.96 -22.87 23.96
CA ALA A 309 8.30 -22.35 23.69
C ALA A 309 8.25 -21.26 22.61
N THR A 310 8.84 -20.11 22.90
CA THR A 310 9.08 -19.06 21.91
C THR A 310 10.20 -19.56 20.99
N PRO A 311 10.06 -19.57 19.65
CA PRO A 311 11.19 -19.85 18.78
C PRO A 311 12.30 -18.84 19.10
N ALA A 312 13.51 -19.31 19.38
CA ALA A 312 14.66 -18.45 19.50
C ALA A 312 14.80 -17.63 18.22
N VAL A 313 14.85 -16.31 18.37
CA VAL A 313 15.20 -15.39 17.28
C VAL A 313 16.66 -15.68 16.97
N ALA A 314 16.92 -16.31 15.81
CA ALA A 314 18.25 -16.45 15.24
C ALA A 314 18.54 -15.23 14.37
#